data_78c379c70dde0dfdc13d778680325ad9
#
_entry.id   78c379c70dde0dfdc13d778680325ad9
#
_cell.length_a   1.000
_cell.length_b   1.000
_cell.length_c   1.000
_cell.angle_alpha   90.00
_cell.angle_beta   90.00
_cell.angle_gamma   90.00
#
_symmetry.space_group_name_H-M   'P 1'
#
loop_
_entity.id
_entity.type
_entity.pdbx_description
1 polymer ?
#
loop_
_entity_poly.entity_id
_entity_poly.type
_entity_poly.pdbx_seq_one_letter_code
_entity_poly.pdbx_strand_id
1 'polypeptide(L)'
;MGYQGEMSLKGLNRNQFESAMMKILRYRLKTVGKFKVYCTQSTFYMEPEEEDVDMDLAFDRVRTVFGLAALSRAVVCEKDFDTICRTAEEYLGDSLNGIKTFKVEARRSDKTYPMTSPELMRELGAYLLGKHNYLKVDVHNPDFKVIVEIRDYGAYIHGPKVPGEGGLPVGTSGRALNMLSGGIDSPVAAYRMAKRGLALDHIHFASPPYTSERAKLKVKALAQLTSIYTGSSNLFVVPYTKPQEYIRDNAPDVLFTV
;
A
#
# COMPACT_ATOMS: atom_id res chain seq x y z
N MET A 1 -5.83 -6.82 4.94
CA MET A 1 -4.88 -7.77 4.31
C MET A 1 -4.08 -7.06 3.23
N GLY A 2 -2.76 -7.31 3.15
CA GLY A 2 -1.87 -6.78 2.11
C GLY A 2 -1.20 -7.93 1.35
N TYR A 3 -1.24 -7.90 0.03
CA TYR A 3 -0.74 -8.98 -0.82
C TYR A 3 0.64 -8.63 -1.35
N GLN A 4 1.57 -9.58 -1.26
CA GLN A 4 2.92 -9.42 -1.78
C GLN A 4 2.91 -9.32 -3.32
N GLY A 5 3.81 -8.47 -3.84
CA GLY A 5 4.14 -8.40 -5.24
C GLY A 5 5.50 -9.06 -5.53
N GLU A 6 6.44 -8.25 -6.00
CA GLU A 6 7.80 -8.67 -6.38
C GLU A 6 8.56 -9.41 -5.26
N MET A 7 8.24 -9.15 -3.99
CA MET A 7 8.89 -9.81 -2.85
C MET A 7 8.70 -11.33 -2.86
N SER A 8 7.58 -11.83 -3.38
CA SER A 8 7.32 -13.27 -3.47
C SER A 8 8.33 -14.01 -4.34
N LEU A 9 9.03 -13.29 -5.23
CA LEU A 9 10.01 -13.83 -6.16
C LEU A 9 11.45 -13.82 -5.61
N LYS A 10 11.67 -13.35 -4.37
CA LYS A 10 13.02 -13.12 -3.81
C LYS A 10 13.75 -14.39 -3.31
N GLY A 11 13.17 -15.58 -3.45
CA GLY A 11 13.82 -16.84 -3.09
C GLY A 11 14.33 -16.84 -1.64
N LEU A 12 15.61 -17.15 -1.45
CA LEU A 12 16.24 -17.29 -0.13
C LEU A 12 16.21 -16.02 0.74
N ASN A 13 16.17 -14.85 0.12
CA ASN A 13 16.16 -13.56 0.85
C ASN A 13 14.75 -13.09 1.24
N ARG A 14 13.72 -13.83 0.93
CA ARG A 14 12.32 -13.46 1.15
C ARG A 14 12.03 -13.06 2.60
N ASN A 15 12.52 -13.82 3.56
CA ASN A 15 12.31 -13.54 4.99
C ASN A 15 12.84 -12.16 5.42
N GLN A 16 13.94 -11.69 4.81
CA GLN A 16 14.49 -10.38 5.08
C GLN A 16 13.54 -9.27 4.59
N PHE A 17 12.98 -9.41 3.39
CA PHE A 17 12.01 -8.47 2.83
C PHE A 17 10.69 -8.47 3.62
N GLU A 18 10.19 -9.64 4.01
CA GLU A 18 8.99 -9.76 4.84
C GLU A 18 9.18 -9.12 6.22
N SER A 19 10.34 -9.33 6.86
CA SER A 19 10.67 -8.71 8.13
C SER A 19 10.76 -7.18 8.04
N ALA A 20 11.37 -6.66 6.97
CA ALA A 20 11.42 -5.22 6.70
C ALA A 20 10.02 -4.64 6.48
N MET A 21 9.18 -5.33 5.69
CA MET A 21 7.80 -4.92 5.46
C MET A 21 6.99 -4.88 6.75
N MET A 22 7.07 -5.91 7.59
CA MET A 22 6.36 -5.93 8.87
C MET A 22 6.76 -4.77 9.78
N LYS A 23 8.06 -4.38 9.79
CA LYS A 23 8.53 -3.21 10.54
C LYS A 23 7.91 -1.91 10.00
N ILE A 24 7.87 -1.75 8.67
CA ILE A 24 7.26 -0.58 8.03
C ILE A 24 5.77 -0.51 8.33
N LEU A 25 5.04 -1.62 8.20
CA LEU A 25 3.60 -1.67 8.47
C LEU A 25 3.28 -1.32 9.94
N ARG A 26 4.02 -1.90 10.90
CA ARG A 26 3.89 -1.55 12.32
C ARG A 26 4.15 -0.06 12.58
N TYR A 27 5.18 0.49 11.95
CA TYR A 27 5.52 1.91 12.08
C TYR A 27 4.40 2.81 11.52
N ARG A 28 3.86 2.47 10.33
CA ARG A 28 2.77 3.22 9.70
C ARG A 28 1.48 3.19 10.50
N LEU A 29 1.18 2.07 11.13
CA LEU A 29 -0.04 1.87 11.91
C LEU A 29 0.05 2.39 13.35
N LYS A 30 1.27 2.59 13.87
CA LYS A 30 1.50 3.01 15.27
C LYS A 30 0.74 4.29 15.68
N THR A 31 0.52 5.21 14.74
CA THR A 31 -0.19 6.47 14.99
C THR A 31 -1.71 6.36 14.82
N VAL A 32 -2.20 5.21 14.40
CA VAL A 32 -3.64 4.94 14.18
C VAL A 32 -4.22 4.14 15.33
N GLY A 33 -3.48 3.18 15.85
CA GLY A 33 -3.90 2.30 16.95
C GLY A 33 -2.98 1.10 17.08
N LYS A 34 -3.37 0.17 17.94
CA LYS A 34 -2.64 -1.09 18.10
C LYS A 34 -3.09 -2.12 17.07
N PHE A 35 -2.12 -2.69 16.39
CA PHE A 35 -2.34 -3.71 15.37
C PHE A 35 -1.41 -4.90 15.58
N LYS A 36 -1.95 -6.09 15.50
CA LYS A 36 -1.19 -7.32 15.31
C LYS A 36 -0.81 -7.43 13.83
N VAL A 37 0.49 -7.38 13.54
CA VAL A 37 1.02 -7.47 12.16
C VAL A 37 1.85 -8.72 12.00
N TYR A 38 1.43 -9.60 11.09
CA TYR A 38 2.13 -10.85 10.76
C TYR A 38 2.01 -11.17 9.26
N CYS A 39 2.82 -12.12 8.80
CA CYS A 39 2.83 -12.57 7.41
C CYS A 39 2.68 -14.08 7.36
N THR A 40 1.76 -14.56 6.55
CA THR A 40 1.61 -15.97 6.23
C THR A 40 1.13 -16.13 4.79
N GLN A 41 1.60 -17.17 4.10
CA GLN A 41 1.21 -17.50 2.71
C GLN A 41 1.24 -16.28 1.76
N SER A 42 2.33 -15.49 1.79
CA SER A 42 2.52 -14.28 0.96
C SER A 42 1.49 -13.16 1.20
N THR A 43 0.82 -13.19 2.34
CA THR A 43 -0.15 -12.17 2.73
C THR A 43 0.23 -11.58 4.07
N PHE A 44 0.24 -10.24 4.15
CA PHE A 44 0.38 -9.51 5.40
C PHE A 44 -1.00 -9.27 6.00
N TYR A 45 -1.14 -9.63 7.26
CA TYR A 45 -2.33 -9.38 8.05
C TYR A 45 -2.04 -8.24 9.00
N MET A 46 -2.97 -7.33 9.10
CA MET A 46 -2.98 -6.19 10.01
C MET A 46 -4.34 -6.21 10.70
N GLU A 47 -4.37 -6.80 11.87
CA GLU A 47 -5.58 -6.99 12.66
C GLU A 47 -5.60 -5.96 13.78
N PRO A 48 -6.66 -5.13 13.92
CA PRO A 48 -6.77 -4.21 15.03
C PRO A 48 -6.90 -5.02 16.33
N GLU A 49 -6.22 -4.55 17.38
CA GLU A 49 -6.32 -5.13 18.73
C GLU A 49 -7.26 -4.31 19.64
N GLU A 50 -7.83 -3.22 19.13
CA GLU A 50 -8.75 -2.30 19.80
C GLU A 50 -9.98 -2.09 18.90
N GLU A 51 -11.16 -1.87 19.51
CA GLU A 51 -12.42 -1.74 18.76
C GLU A 51 -12.56 -0.38 18.06
N ASP A 52 -12.05 0.70 18.65
CA ASP A 52 -12.22 2.08 18.16
C ASP A 52 -11.11 2.53 17.18
N VAL A 53 -10.52 1.61 16.42
CA VAL A 53 -9.47 1.95 15.45
C VAL A 53 -10.08 2.51 14.17
N ASP A 54 -9.60 3.68 13.73
CA ASP A 54 -9.95 4.25 12.43
C ASP A 54 -9.37 3.40 11.28
N MET A 55 -10.19 2.47 10.78
CA MET A 55 -9.81 1.54 9.71
C MET A 55 -9.64 2.22 8.36
N ASP A 56 -10.27 3.38 8.11
CA ASP A 56 -10.06 4.14 6.88
C ASP A 56 -8.68 4.79 6.88
N LEU A 57 -8.33 5.44 7.98
CA LEU A 57 -7.00 6.01 8.17
C LEU A 57 -5.92 4.92 8.13
N ALA A 58 -6.16 3.76 8.75
CA ALA A 58 -5.23 2.62 8.68
C ALA A 58 -5.00 2.16 7.24
N PHE A 59 -6.09 2.02 6.48
CA PHE A 59 -6.03 1.60 5.08
C PHE A 59 -5.25 2.60 4.23
N ASP A 60 -5.51 3.89 4.36
CA ASP A 60 -4.81 4.95 3.63
C ASP A 60 -3.32 5.01 3.96
N ARG A 61 -2.96 4.82 5.24
CA ARG A 61 -1.55 4.75 5.67
C ARG A 61 -0.79 3.57 5.08
N VAL A 62 -1.47 2.43 4.96
CA VAL A 62 -0.86 1.19 4.43
C VAL A 62 -0.82 1.21 2.90
N ARG A 63 -1.81 1.80 2.23
CA ARG A 63 -1.91 1.85 0.77
C ARG A 63 -0.70 2.51 0.12
N THR A 64 -0.05 3.46 0.78
CA THR A 64 1.14 4.16 0.30
C THR A 64 2.46 3.43 0.59
N VAL A 65 2.42 2.23 1.16
CA VAL A 65 3.63 1.47 1.48
C VAL A 65 4.11 0.67 0.26
N PHE A 66 5.35 0.94 -0.17
CA PHE A 66 5.98 0.14 -1.22
C PHE A 66 6.19 -1.31 -0.80
N GLY A 67 5.94 -2.23 -1.72
CA GLY A 67 6.05 -3.67 -1.53
C GLY A 67 4.71 -4.41 -1.52
N LEU A 68 3.59 -3.71 -1.32
CA LEU A 68 2.25 -4.27 -1.43
C LEU A 68 1.72 -4.12 -2.85
N ALA A 69 1.39 -5.23 -3.51
CA ALA A 69 0.80 -5.20 -4.86
C ALA A 69 -0.69 -4.88 -4.83
N ALA A 70 -1.37 -5.30 -3.77
CA ALA A 70 -2.79 -5.04 -3.57
C ALA A 70 -3.13 -5.09 -2.08
N LEU A 71 -4.27 -4.50 -1.73
CA LEU A 71 -4.84 -4.53 -0.38
C LEU A 71 -6.32 -4.89 -0.44
N SER A 72 -6.82 -5.46 0.66
CA SER A 72 -8.26 -5.58 0.90
C SER A 72 -8.58 -5.37 2.38
N ARG A 73 -9.72 -4.75 2.64
CA ARG A 73 -10.37 -4.83 3.94
C ARG A 73 -11.16 -6.12 3.95
N ALA A 74 -11.02 -6.91 5.00
CA ALA A 74 -11.70 -8.19 5.10
C ALA A 74 -12.24 -8.37 6.51
N VAL A 75 -13.39 -8.99 6.62
CA VAL A 75 -13.87 -9.57 7.86
C VAL A 75 -13.40 -11.03 7.93
N VAL A 76 -13.13 -11.51 9.12
CA VAL A 76 -12.76 -12.91 9.37
C VAL A 76 -13.85 -13.58 10.20
N CYS A 77 -14.18 -14.82 9.84
CA CYS A 77 -15.11 -15.65 10.59
C CYS A 77 -14.65 -17.12 10.63
N GLU A 78 -15.36 -17.92 11.37
CA GLU A 78 -15.15 -19.37 11.40
C GLU A 78 -15.40 -20.01 10.03
N LYS A 79 -14.76 -21.17 9.79
CA LYS A 79 -14.87 -21.92 8.52
C LYS A 79 -16.12 -22.78 8.48
N ASP A 80 -17.24 -22.28 8.98
CA ASP A 80 -18.56 -22.86 8.86
C ASP A 80 -19.32 -22.14 7.74
N PHE A 81 -19.99 -22.91 6.87
CA PHE A 81 -20.64 -22.34 5.68
C PHE A 81 -21.76 -21.34 6.03
N ASP A 82 -22.60 -21.68 7.01
CA ASP A 82 -23.70 -20.79 7.41
C ASP A 82 -23.17 -19.49 8.05
N THR A 83 -22.07 -19.59 8.79
CA THR A 83 -21.36 -18.42 9.35
C THR A 83 -20.75 -17.56 8.24
N ILE A 84 -20.12 -18.19 7.25
CA ILE A 84 -19.59 -17.46 6.06
C ILE A 84 -20.71 -16.72 5.35
N CYS A 85 -21.87 -17.36 5.13
CA CYS A 85 -23.02 -16.73 4.46
C CYS A 85 -23.52 -15.50 5.21
N ARG A 86 -23.75 -15.63 6.52
CA ARG A 86 -24.21 -14.51 7.37
C ARG A 86 -23.20 -13.38 7.41
N THR A 87 -21.94 -13.69 7.62
CA THR A 87 -20.87 -12.68 7.68
C THR A 87 -20.69 -11.98 6.33
N ALA A 88 -20.84 -12.69 5.20
CA ALA A 88 -20.78 -12.08 3.89
C ALA A 88 -21.92 -11.08 3.68
N GLU A 89 -23.13 -11.44 4.10
CA GLU A 89 -24.31 -10.57 4.02
C GLU A 89 -24.14 -9.34 4.91
N GLU A 90 -23.78 -9.53 6.18
CA GLU A 90 -23.61 -8.45 7.14
C GLU A 90 -22.51 -7.46 6.73
N TYR A 91 -21.40 -7.97 6.18
CA TYR A 91 -20.25 -7.14 5.87
C TYR A 91 -20.31 -6.48 4.50
N LEU A 92 -20.87 -7.17 3.50
CA LEU A 92 -20.90 -6.70 2.10
C LEU A 92 -22.30 -6.32 1.60
N GLY A 93 -23.36 -6.55 2.39
CA GLY A 93 -24.75 -6.27 2.00
C GLY A 93 -24.93 -4.84 1.51
N ASP A 94 -24.39 -3.86 2.23
CA ASP A 94 -24.45 -2.45 1.81
C ASP A 94 -23.71 -2.20 0.49
N SER A 95 -22.60 -2.90 0.22
CA SER A 95 -21.87 -2.81 -1.03
C SER A 95 -22.62 -3.47 -2.20
N LEU A 96 -23.52 -4.38 -1.92
CA LEU A 96 -24.41 -5.00 -2.90
C LEU A 96 -25.62 -4.13 -3.21
N ASN A 97 -25.97 -3.19 -2.36
CA ASN A 97 -27.07 -2.25 -2.61
C ASN A 97 -26.68 -1.28 -3.74
N GLY A 98 -27.57 -1.12 -4.71
CA GLY A 98 -27.38 -0.18 -5.83
C GLY A 98 -26.58 -0.70 -7.01
N ILE A 99 -26.08 -1.93 -6.97
CA ILE A 99 -25.46 -2.62 -8.12
C ILE A 99 -26.49 -3.55 -8.79
N LYS A 100 -26.19 -4.01 -10.01
CA LYS A 100 -27.07 -4.92 -10.76
C LYS A 100 -26.52 -6.33 -10.84
N THR A 101 -25.20 -6.45 -10.92
CA THR A 101 -24.55 -7.72 -11.16
C THR A 101 -23.41 -7.96 -10.17
N PHE A 102 -23.25 -9.22 -9.78
CA PHE A 102 -22.15 -9.62 -8.92
C PHE A 102 -21.60 -11.00 -9.30
N LYS A 103 -20.46 -11.33 -8.72
CA LYS A 103 -19.81 -12.63 -8.83
C LYS A 103 -19.19 -13.00 -7.50
N VAL A 104 -19.27 -14.27 -7.13
CA VAL A 104 -18.52 -14.84 -6.02
C VAL A 104 -17.23 -15.46 -6.55
N GLU A 105 -16.11 -15.13 -5.95
CA GLU A 105 -14.81 -15.79 -6.16
C GLU A 105 -14.38 -16.46 -4.85
N ALA A 106 -13.97 -17.72 -4.90
CA ALA A 106 -13.49 -18.44 -3.74
C ALA A 106 -12.08 -18.98 -3.95
N ARG A 107 -11.23 -18.84 -2.94
CA ARG A 107 -9.87 -19.40 -2.92
C ARG A 107 -9.68 -20.22 -1.65
N ARG A 108 -9.02 -21.39 -1.76
CA ARG A 108 -8.74 -22.24 -0.62
C ARG A 108 -7.25 -22.54 -0.53
N SER A 109 -6.61 -22.06 0.53
CA SER A 109 -5.29 -22.57 0.94
C SER A 109 -5.46 -23.82 1.80
N ASP A 110 -6.45 -23.81 2.68
CA ASP A 110 -6.83 -25.00 3.46
C ASP A 110 -7.59 -25.99 2.57
N LYS A 111 -6.95 -27.09 2.25
CA LYS A 111 -7.52 -28.16 1.42
C LYS A 111 -8.41 -29.13 2.21
N THR A 112 -8.41 -29.04 3.53
CA THR A 112 -9.24 -29.87 4.42
C THR A 112 -10.67 -29.35 4.55
N TYR A 113 -10.93 -28.10 4.12
CA TYR A 113 -12.28 -27.54 4.10
C TYR A 113 -13.22 -28.39 3.21
N PRO A 114 -14.42 -28.76 3.70
CA PRO A 114 -15.27 -29.75 3.05
C PRO A 114 -15.71 -29.41 1.63
N MET A 115 -16.01 -28.11 1.39
CA MET A 115 -16.48 -27.66 0.08
C MET A 115 -15.32 -27.30 -0.84
N THR A 116 -15.44 -27.63 -2.12
CA THR A 116 -14.55 -27.13 -3.16
C THR A 116 -14.77 -25.64 -3.44
N SER A 117 -13.80 -24.95 -4.05
CA SER A 117 -13.99 -23.55 -4.42
C SER A 117 -15.19 -23.31 -5.34
N PRO A 118 -15.45 -24.15 -6.39
CA PRO A 118 -16.65 -24.01 -7.21
C PRO A 118 -17.97 -24.21 -6.44
N GLU A 119 -18.00 -25.17 -5.51
CA GLU A 119 -19.19 -25.38 -4.65
C GLU A 119 -19.42 -24.17 -3.75
N LEU A 120 -18.38 -23.68 -3.08
CA LEU A 120 -18.48 -22.49 -2.23
C LEU A 120 -18.96 -21.25 -3.02
N MET A 121 -18.46 -21.04 -4.24
CA MET A 121 -18.89 -19.96 -5.10
C MET A 121 -20.38 -20.08 -5.47
N ARG A 122 -20.83 -21.29 -5.82
CA ARG A 122 -22.21 -21.55 -6.22
C ARG A 122 -23.18 -21.35 -5.04
N GLU A 123 -22.90 -21.97 -3.92
CA GLU A 123 -23.80 -21.97 -2.77
C GLU A 123 -23.86 -20.57 -2.10
N LEU A 124 -22.73 -19.88 -1.92
CA LEU A 124 -22.73 -18.52 -1.41
C LEU A 124 -23.41 -17.55 -2.41
N GLY A 125 -23.20 -17.76 -3.72
CA GLY A 125 -23.90 -17.00 -4.75
C GLY A 125 -25.42 -17.18 -4.68
N ALA A 126 -25.89 -18.41 -4.50
CA ALA A 126 -27.29 -18.72 -4.34
C ALA A 126 -27.89 -18.08 -3.06
N TYR A 127 -27.14 -18.14 -1.95
CA TYR A 127 -27.56 -17.50 -0.70
C TYR A 127 -27.73 -15.99 -0.85
N LEU A 128 -26.76 -15.30 -1.45
CA LEU A 128 -26.81 -13.85 -1.68
C LEU A 128 -27.92 -13.46 -2.66
N LEU A 129 -28.18 -14.24 -3.72
CA LEU A 129 -29.33 -14.04 -4.60
C LEU A 129 -30.67 -14.18 -3.88
N GLY A 130 -30.76 -15.12 -2.93
CA GLY A 130 -31.97 -15.27 -2.10
C GLY A 130 -32.24 -14.07 -1.20
N LYS A 131 -31.19 -13.36 -0.76
CA LYS A 131 -31.28 -12.14 0.06
C LYS A 131 -31.52 -10.88 -0.79
N HIS A 132 -30.90 -10.80 -1.95
CA HIS A 132 -30.93 -9.65 -2.87
C HIS A 132 -31.54 -10.08 -4.22
N ASN A 133 -32.83 -10.28 -4.27
CA ASN A 133 -33.57 -10.81 -5.44
C ASN A 133 -33.47 -9.94 -6.71
N TYR A 134 -33.00 -8.70 -6.59
CA TYR A 134 -32.76 -7.79 -7.72
C TYR A 134 -31.40 -8.01 -8.39
N LEU A 135 -30.49 -8.73 -7.74
CA LEU A 135 -29.16 -9.00 -8.28
C LEU A 135 -29.17 -10.10 -9.34
N LYS A 136 -28.22 -10.04 -10.24
CA LYS A 136 -27.93 -11.09 -11.23
C LYS A 136 -26.46 -11.49 -11.15
N VAL A 137 -26.16 -12.74 -11.50
CA VAL A 137 -24.78 -13.20 -11.60
C VAL A 137 -24.22 -12.86 -12.98
N ASP A 138 -23.07 -12.16 -13.01
CA ASP A 138 -22.27 -11.96 -14.22
C ASP A 138 -20.84 -12.42 -13.94
N VAL A 139 -20.45 -13.52 -14.61
CA VAL A 139 -19.12 -14.12 -14.40
C VAL A 139 -18.01 -13.40 -15.16
N HIS A 140 -18.36 -12.57 -16.14
CA HIS A 140 -17.39 -11.88 -17.01
C HIS A 140 -17.15 -10.44 -16.57
N ASN A 141 -18.19 -9.64 -16.43
CA ASN A 141 -18.12 -8.21 -16.12
C ASN A 141 -19.04 -7.82 -14.95
N PRO A 142 -18.84 -8.39 -13.75
CA PRO A 142 -19.66 -8.06 -12.60
C PRO A 142 -19.39 -6.63 -12.09
N ASP A 143 -20.45 -5.95 -11.65
CA ASP A 143 -20.32 -4.65 -10.96
C ASP A 143 -19.55 -4.80 -9.64
N PHE A 144 -19.73 -5.94 -8.95
CA PHE A 144 -19.06 -6.22 -7.69
C PHE A 144 -18.60 -7.68 -7.58
N LYS A 145 -17.47 -7.89 -6.92
CA LYS A 145 -16.94 -9.23 -6.62
C LYS A 145 -16.95 -9.47 -5.12
N VAL A 146 -17.66 -10.49 -4.69
CA VAL A 146 -17.58 -11.04 -3.35
C VAL A 146 -16.47 -12.08 -3.36
N ILE A 147 -15.45 -11.89 -2.51
CA ILE A 147 -14.29 -12.79 -2.47
C ILE A 147 -14.22 -13.47 -1.11
N VAL A 148 -14.14 -14.80 -1.13
CA VAL A 148 -13.95 -15.62 0.07
C VAL A 148 -12.65 -16.38 -0.03
N GLU A 149 -11.78 -16.19 0.95
CA GLU A 149 -10.51 -16.91 1.06
C GLU A 149 -10.53 -17.80 2.29
N ILE A 150 -10.64 -19.14 2.07
CA ILE A 150 -10.52 -20.14 3.15
C ILE A 150 -9.05 -20.38 3.42
N ARG A 151 -8.61 -20.01 4.61
CA ARG A 151 -7.23 -20.11 5.04
C ARG A 151 -7.12 -20.94 6.34
N ASP A 152 -5.90 -21.19 6.81
CA ASP A 152 -5.67 -22.07 7.97
C ASP A 152 -6.43 -21.61 9.22
N TYR A 153 -6.49 -20.30 9.46
CA TYR A 153 -7.04 -19.71 10.70
C TYR A 153 -8.48 -19.21 10.59
N GLY A 154 -9.11 -19.23 9.41
CA GLY A 154 -10.48 -18.75 9.23
C GLY A 154 -10.88 -18.55 7.78
N ALA A 155 -12.11 -18.11 7.60
CA ALA A 155 -12.63 -17.62 6.33
C ALA A 155 -12.55 -16.08 6.30
N TYR A 156 -11.91 -15.55 5.27
CA TYR A 156 -11.74 -14.10 5.05
C TYR A 156 -12.64 -13.67 3.92
N ILE A 157 -13.53 -12.73 4.21
CA ILE A 157 -14.53 -12.23 3.26
C ILE A 157 -14.23 -10.78 2.95
N HIS A 158 -14.16 -10.43 1.67
CA HIS A 158 -13.89 -9.08 1.24
C HIS A 158 -14.43 -8.77 -0.16
N GLY A 159 -14.52 -7.49 -0.50
CA GLY A 159 -14.80 -7.00 -1.84
C GLY A 159 -13.57 -7.02 -2.76
N PRO A 160 -13.62 -6.30 -3.88
CA PRO A 160 -12.49 -6.19 -4.80
C PRO A 160 -11.21 -5.70 -4.11
N LYS A 161 -10.07 -6.24 -4.55
CA LYS A 161 -8.76 -5.77 -4.06
C LYS A 161 -8.44 -4.40 -4.64
N VAL A 162 -7.96 -3.51 -3.80
CA VAL A 162 -7.47 -2.20 -4.21
C VAL A 162 -6.00 -2.31 -4.60
N PRO A 163 -5.56 -1.79 -5.75
CA PRO A 163 -4.14 -1.77 -6.11
C PRO A 163 -3.31 -1.04 -5.05
N GLY A 164 -2.18 -1.64 -4.68
CA GLY A 164 -1.15 -1.03 -3.87
C GLY A 164 -0.04 -0.44 -4.73
N GLU A 165 0.97 0.14 -4.08
CA GLU A 165 2.09 0.79 -4.78
C GLU A 165 3.04 -0.21 -5.46
N GLY A 166 3.06 -1.49 -5.05
CA GLY A 166 4.03 -2.46 -5.55
C GLY A 166 5.47 -2.11 -5.18
N GLY A 167 6.44 -2.65 -5.92
CA GLY A 167 7.85 -2.42 -5.68
C GLY A 167 8.41 -3.22 -4.49
N LEU A 168 9.41 -2.66 -3.81
CA LEU A 168 10.13 -3.28 -2.70
C LEU A 168 10.03 -2.42 -1.43
N PRO A 169 10.07 -3.02 -0.23
CA PRO A 169 10.07 -2.27 1.03
C PRO A 169 11.27 -1.33 1.12
N VAL A 170 11.02 -0.09 1.51
CA VAL A 170 12.07 0.94 1.65
C VAL A 170 13.16 0.48 2.62
N GLY A 171 14.42 0.69 2.25
CA GLY A 171 15.60 0.30 3.01
C GLY A 171 16.14 -1.10 2.71
N THR A 172 15.48 -1.89 1.85
CA THR A 172 15.94 -3.23 1.48
C THR A 172 17.00 -3.24 0.38
N SER A 173 17.18 -2.12 -0.34
CA SER A 173 18.15 -1.98 -1.44
C SER A 173 19.26 -0.94 -1.15
N GLY A 174 19.47 -0.62 0.14
CA GLY A 174 20.48 0.35 0.55
C GLY A 174 19.93 1.75 0.77
N ARG A 175 20.82 2.76 0.75
CA ARG A 175 20.50 4.18 0.99
C ARG A 175 21.01 5.04 -0.16
N ALA A 176 20.32 6.15 -0.40
CA ALA A 176 20.76 7.16 -1.37
C ALA A 176 20.43 8.58 -0.87
N LEU A 177 21.16 9.55 -1.39
CA LEU A 177 20.92 10.98 -1.19
C LEU A 177 20.30 11.54 -2.47
N ASN A 178 19.06 12.03 -2.37
CA ASN A 178 18.34 12.63 -3.48
C ASN A 178 18.57 14.14 -3.51
N MET A 179 19.03 14.67 -4.62
CA MET A 179 19.17 16.11 -4.84
C MET A 179 17.79 16.72 -5.11
N LEU A 180 17.13 17.19 -4.04
CA LEU A 180 15.75 17.68 -4.12
C LEU A 180 15.72 19.16 -4.48
N SER A 181 15.11 19.45 -5.61
CA SER A 181 14.88 20.82 -6.11
C SER A 181 13.39 21.19 -6.04
N GLY A 182 13.07 22.44 -6.38
CA GLY A 182 11.69 22.89 -6.54
C GLY A 182 11.02 22.46 -7.86
N GLY A 183 11.70 21.69 -8.71
CA GLY A 183 11.16 21.15 -9.96
C GLY A 183 10.32 19.88 -9.76
N ILE A 184 9.75 19.37 -10.85
CA ILE A 184 8.88 18.18 -10.83
C ILE A 184 9.65 16.86 -10.86
N ASP A 185 10.87 16.84 -11.40
CA ASP A 185 11.62 15.60 -11.64
C ASP A 185 12.21 15.01 -10.35
N SER A 186 12.79 15.85 -9.49
CA SER A 186 13.49 15.36 -8.30
C SER A 186 12.58 14.66 -7.26
N PRO A 187 11.33 15.09 -6.98
CA PRO A 187 10.42 14.32 -6.14
C PRO A 187 9.94 13.03 -6.81
N VAL A 188 9.78 13.01 -8.15
CA VAL A 188 9.44 11.80 -8.90
C VAL A 188 10.60 10.81 -8.87
N ALA A 189 11.84 11.28 -9.01
CA ALA A 189 13.04 10.45 -8.85
C ALA A 189 13.08 9.81 -7.45
N ALA A 190 12.83 10.59 -6.39
CA ALA A 190 12.75 10.09 -5.02
C ALA A 190 11.71 8.96 -4.88
N TYR A 191 10.49 9.19 -5.39
CA TYR A 191 9.43 8.18 -5.38
C TYR A 191 9.87 6.89 -6.10
N ARG A 192 10.41 7.01 -7.31
CA ARG A 192 10.82 5.85 -8.13
C ARG A 192 11.95 5.06 -7.50
N MET A 193 12.94 5.74 -6.91
CA MET A 193 14.07 5.09 -6.24
C MET A 193 13.64 4.41 -4.94
N ALA A 194 12.79 5.06 -4.13
CA ALA A 194 12.23 4.46 -2.93
C ALA A 194 11.36 3.23 -3.26
N LYS A 195 10.60 3.27 -4.36
CA LYS A 195 9.82 2.13 -4.86
C LYS A 195 10.70 0.92 -5.22
N ARG A 196 11.99 1.15 -5.51
CA ARG A 196 12.99 0.08 -5.71
C ARG A 196 13.70 -0.35 -4.42
N GLY A 197 13.21 0.12 -3.26
CA GLY A 197 13.68 -0.30 -1.95
C GLY A 197 14.80 0.56 -1.35
N LEU A 198 15.16 1.70 -1.95
CA LEU A 198 16.15 2.61 -1.38
C LEU A 198 15.57 3.44 -0.24
N ALA A 199 16.26 3.51 0.89
CA ALA A 199 16.01 4.52 1.90
C ALA A 199 16.63 5.85 1.42
N LEU A 200 15.88 6.95 1.52
CA LEU A 200 16.30 8.23 0.98
C LEU A 200 16.43 9.28 2.07
N ASP A 201 17.52 10.03 1.98
CA ASP A 201 17.64 11.37 2.52
C ASP A 201 17.67 12.38 1.37
N HIS A 202 17.41 13.65 1.64
CA HIS A 202 17.36 14.70 0.64
C HIS A 202 18.41 15.77 0.92
N ILE A 203 18.99 16.32 -0.15
CA ILE A 203 19.88 17.49 -0.09
C ILE A 203 19.33 18.57 -1.03
N HIS A 204 19.29 19.80 -0.54
CA HIS A 204 18.91 20.98 -1.29
C HIS A 204 20.00 22.05 -1.20
N PHE A 205 20.45 22.54 -2.34
CA PHE A 205 21.41 23.65 -2.43
C PHE A 205 20.64 24.98 -2.48
N ALA A 206 20.85 25.83 -1.51
CA ALA A 206 20.18 27.11 -1.40
C ALA A 206 21.20 28.26 -1.53
N SER A 207 20.92 29.23 -2.39
CA SER A 207 21.80 30.35 -2.68
C SER A 207 21.10 31.69 -2.39
N PRO A 208 20.87 32.06 -1.12
CA PRO A 208 20.34 33.37 -0.81
C PRO A 208 21.38 34.47 -1.18
N PRO A 209 20.97 35.65 -1.72
CA PRO A 209 19.56 36.08 -1.93
C PRO A 209 18.93 35.53 -3.23
N TYR A 210 19.67 34.79 -4.09
CA TYR A 210 19.19 34.30 -5.36
C TYR A 210 18.10 33.23 -5.22
N THR A 211 18.17 32.40 -4.16
CA THR A 211 17.10 31.47 -3.78
C THR A 211 16.19 32.13 -2.77
N SER A 212 14.93 32.35 -3.14
CA SER A 212 13.94 32.96 -2.24
C SER A 212 13.52 31.99 -1.12
N GLU A 213 13.06 32.50 0.01
CA GLU A 213 12.47 31.70 1.09
C GLU A 213 11.26 30.89 0.60
N ARG A 214 10.48 31.42 -0.33
CA ARG A 214 9.36 30.70 -0.96
C ARG A 214 9.82 29.47 -1.72
N ALA A 215 10.95 29.52 -2.42
CA ALA A 215 11.55 28.36 -3.09
C ALA A 215 11.96 27.28 -2.09
N LYS A 216 12.58 27.66 -0.98
CA LYS A 216 12.97 26.76 0.10
C LYS A 216 11.74 26.09 0.77
N LEU A 217 10.69 26.86 1.04
CA LEU A 217 9.43 26.33 1.58
C LEU A 217 8.79 25.31 0.61
N LYS A 218 8.84 25.57 -0.70
CA LYS A 218 8.38 24.62 -1.72
C LYS A 218 9.14 23.28 -1.66
N VAL A 219 10.48 23.34 -1.55
CA VAL A 219 11.30 22.14 -1.42
C VAL A 219 10.95 21.35 -0.14
N LYS A 220 10.75 22.05 0.98
CA LYS A 220 10.29 21.43 2.22
C LYS A 220 8.95 20.72 2.05
N ALA A 221 7.98 21.38 1.40
CA ALA A 221 6.68 20.77 1.12
C ALA A 221 6.79 19.52 0.21
N LEU A 222 7.66 19.55 -0.81
CA LEU A 222 7.93 18.41 -1.66
C LEU A 222 8.57 17.24 -0.88
N ALA A 223 9.51 17.52 0.03
CA ALA A 223 10.08 16.52 0.92
C ALA A 223 9.01 15.87 1.81
N GLN A 224 8.09 16.67 2.36
CA GLN A 224 6.97 16.17 3.16
C GLN A 224 6.02 15.29 2.34
N LEU A 225 5.68 15.68 1.11
CA LEU A 225 4.83 14.89 0.22
C LEU A 225 5.50 13.56 -0.16
N THR A 226 6.78 13.57 -0.49
CA THR A 226 7.50 12.32 -0.80
C THR A 226 7.59 11.40 0.40
N SER A 227 7.69 11.92 1.63
CA SER A 227 7.79 11.14 2.86
C SER A 227 6.55 10.26 3.14
N ILE A 228 5.41 10.59 2.53
CA ILE A 228 4.20 9.75 2.58
C ILE A 228 4.50 8.34 2.04
N TYR A 229 5.35 8.25 1.04
CA TYR A 229 5.76 7.00 0.38
C TYR A 229 7.11 6.49 0.89
N THR A 230 8.11 7.38 0.94
CA THR A 230 9.49 7.02 1.26
C THR A 230 9.73 6.72 2.75
N GLY A 231 8.81 7.14 3.62
CA GLY A 231 9.00 7.12 5.07
C GLY A 231 9.78 8.32 5.57
N SER A 232 10.29 8.23 6.80
CA SER A 232 11.07 9.28 7.43
C SER A 232 12.39 9.51 6.68
N SER A 233 12.69 10.77 6.39
CA SER A 233 13.91 11.22 5.70
C SER A 233 14.41 12.53 6.29
N ASN A 234 15.71 12.79 6.17
CA ASN A 234 16.31 14.07 6.50
C ASN A 234 16.35 14.96 5.25
N LEU A 235 16.11 16.27 5.42
CA LEU A 235 16.35 17.27 4.40
C LEU A 235 17.54 18.15 4.83
N PHE A 236 18.68 17.97 4.16
CA PHE A 236 19.85 18.78 4.34
C PHE A 236 19.79 20.02 3.44
N VAL A 237 19.86 21.21 4.01
CA VAL A 237 19.92 22.47 3.25
C VAL A 237 21.35 22.99 3.29
N VAL A 238 21.99 23.01 2.14
CA VAL A 238 23.40 23.42 2.00
C VAL A 238 23.47 24.83 1.45
N PRO A 239 24.12 25.77 2.17
CA PRO A 239 24.39 27.11 1.64
C PRO A 239 25.33 27.03 0.44
N TYR A 240 24.90 27.51 -0.72
CA TYR A 240 25.66 27.38 -1.97
C TYR A 240 25.99 28.74 -2.64
N THR A 241 25.67 29.86 -1.99
CA THR A 241 25.89 31.22 -2.53
C THR A 241 27.34 31.47 -2.92
N LYS A 242 28.27 31.22 -1.99
CA LYS A 242 29.71 31.47 -2.25
C LYS A 242 30.29 30.63 -3.40
N PRO A 243 30.06 29.30 -3.47
CA PRO A 243 30.47 28.53 -4.64
C PRO A 243 29.85 29.01 -5.94
N GLN A 244 28.58 29.39 -5.93
CA GLN A 244 27.89 29.90 -7.12
C GLN A 244 28.49 31.21 -7.62
N GLU A 245 28.75 32.17 -6.71
CA GLU A 245 29.41 33.44 -7.03
C GLU A 245 30.83 33.23 -7.55
N TYR A 246 31.61 32.36 -6.92
CA TYR A 246 32.95 32.02 -7.36
C TYR A 246 32.95 31.42 -8.79
N ILE A 247 32.01 30.53 -9.12
CA ILE A 247 31.87 29.96 -10.46
C ILE A 247 31.50 31.07 -11.46
N ARG A 248 30.52 31.90 -11.12
CA ARG A 248 30.11 33.04 -11.95
C ARG A 248 31.28 33.98 -12.30
N ASP A 249 32.10 34.28 -11.31
CA ASP A 249 33.16 35.28 -11.43
C ASP A 249 34.45 34.73 -12.13
N ASN A 250 34.59 33.38 -12.18
CA ASN A 250 35.82 32.73 -12.72
C ASN A 250 35.57 31.79 -13.91
N ALA A 251 34.32 31.45 -14.22
CA ALA A 251 34.04 30.59 -15.38
C ALA A 251 33.75 31.44 -16.64
N PRO A 252 34.19 30.98 -17.82
CA PRO A 252 33.82 31.63 -19.07
C PRO A 252 32.30 31.60 -19.30
N ASP A 253 31.71 32.70 -19.80
CA ASP A 253 30.26 32.84 -20.06
C ASP A 253 29.66 31.67 -20.87
N VAL A 254 30.44 31.13 -21.80
CA VAL A 254 30.05 29.98 -22.65
C VAL A 254 29.80 28.69 -21.85
N LEU A 255 30.26 28.58 -20.59
CA LEU A 255 30.03 27.44 -19.71
C LEU A 255 28.82 27.63 -18.78
N PHE A 256 28.21 28.82 -18.78
CA PHE A 256 26.97 29.07 -18.06
C PHE A 256 25.79 28.55 -18.88
N THR A 257 25.43 27.30 -18.67
CA THR A 257 24.10 26.81 -19.03
C THR A 257 23.16 27.12 -17.88
N VAL A 258 22.31 28.09 -18.08
CA VAL A 258 21.23 28.45 -17.13
C VAL A 258 20.09 27.45 -17.29
#